data_feadd0e08d3bc811c5750ade2135f2f7
#
_entry.id   feadd0e08d3bc811c5750ade2135f2f7
#
_cell.length_a   1.000
_cell.length_b   1.000
_cell.length_c   1.000
_cell.angle_alpha   90.00
_cell.angle_beta   90.00
_cell.angle_gamma   90.00
#
_symmetry.space_group_name_H-M   'P 1'
#
loop_
_entity.id
_entity.type
_entity.pdbx_description
1 polymer ?
#
loop_
_entity_poly.entity_id
_entity_poly.type
_entity_poly.pdbx_seq_one_letter_code
_entity_poly.pdbx_strand_id
1 'polypeptide(L)'
;MNPIEGHLPTRSPLHDILAPGGIAVVGASADPTKRGYKAMVGLIKDGYRGEIYPVNPKADMILGVKAWPSVTAIPGNPELALICTPAPTVPGLIAECGRRGIKGAVILASGFAEIGEEGAALEREMMEKARAHGVRIIGPNTSGLFNLHHRINLLSLDNVKPGGVGIISQSGNMLLSLALEAQHNGNVGFSTYVGPGNQSDIGFNDYLRYLGEDENTRVATLYVEGFRDGRKFLDVAREVTAMKPVVVYKSGSTEAGQKAASSHTGALAGSYAMTVDLLRQSGVSVVQHSDEILPVAEGLGLLQKARGKRVAVISDGGGQATIADRLTEAGLELAELSEATRQKLRDVLLPQASTVNPVDVAGSTDANPSLLATCMEIVAADDNVDSVFLVGMFGGYSIRFAESLLGDEMRGAEAMVDLSRATTKPLVVYSLYTPIKPPALRRLHEAGLPIYASIEHSVRVLAALGERGQYLAQVERQSRERTVEPLPELTALFRQAQSEGRDLFEYEAKRLLREHGI
;
A
#
# COMPACT_ATOMS: atom_id res chain seq x y z
N MET A 1 10.49 8.02 27.70
CA MET A 1 11.57 7.66 26.77
C MET A 1 11.02 6.61 25.82
N ASN A 2 10.92 6.92 24.55
CA ASN A 2 10.27 6.09 23.53
C ASN A 2 11.27 5.01 23.07
N PRO A 3 11.05 3.71 23.27
CA PRO A 3 12.03 2.67 22.94
C PRO A 3 11.89 2.09 21.52
N ILE A 4 11.24 2.79 20.60
CA ILE A 4 11.17 2.39 19.19
C ILE A 4 11.79 3.51 18.33
N GLU A 5 13.00 3.94 18.67
CA GLU A 5 13.92 4.49 17.69
C GLU A 5 14.69 3.32 17.06
N GLY A 6 13.99 2.51 16.26
CA GLY A 6 14.64 1.68 15.29
C GLY A 6 15.32 2.60 14.29
N HIS A 7 16.61 2.83 14.46
CA HIS A 7 17.44 3.46 13.45
C HIS A 7 17.30 2.63 12.17
N LEU A 8 16.50 3.13 11.22
CA LEU A 8 16.71 2.74 9.82
C LEU A 8 18.15 3.17 9.50
N PRO A 9 19.05 2.25 9.16
CA PRO A 9 20.41 2.62 8.86
C PRO A 9 20.38 3.47 7.59
N THR A 10 20.95 4.67 7.65
CA THR A 10 21.24 5.57 6.52
C THR A 10 20.14 5.62 5.45
N ARG A 11 19.60 6.81 5.22
CA ARG A 11 18.60 7.15 4.17
C ARG A 11 18.82 6.31 2.92
N SER A 12 17.78 5.65 2.43
CA SER A 12 17.83 4.83 1.23
C SER A 12 18.44 5.61 0.06
N PRO A 13 19.43 5.05 -0.66
CA PRO A 13 20.00 5.71 -1.85
C PRO A 13 18.95 5.93 -2.95
N LEU A 14 17.77 5.31 -2.85
CA LEU A 14 16.67 5.53 -3.80
C LEU A 14 16.06 6.93 -3.70
N HIS A 15 16.24 7.67 -2.61
CA HIS A 15 15.75 9.05 -2.51
C HIS A 15 16.32 9.95 -3.62
N ASP A 16 17.59 9.77 -3.96
CA ASP A 16 18.24 10.59 -4.98
C ASP A 16 17.75 10.27 -6.41
N ILE A 17 17.24 9.07 -6.66
CA ILE A 17 16.76 8.64 -7.98
C ILE A 17 15.23 8.67 -8.12
N LEU A 18 14.48 8.64 -7.02
CA LEU A 18 13.02 8.74 -7.03
C LEU A 18 12.52 10.18 -6.78
N ALA A 19 13.42 11.07 -6.32
CA ALA A 19 13.16 12.52 -6.15
C ALA A 19 14.35 13.36 -6.68
N PRO A 20 14.81 13.13 -7.93
CA PRO A 20 15.98 13.81 -8.50
C PRO A 20 15.75 15.30 -8.69
N GLY A 21 16.82 16.09 -8.64
CA GLY A 21 16.83 17.49 -8.99
C GLY A 21 16.97 17.75 -10.50
N GLY A 22 17.39 16.74 -11.28
CA GLY A 22 17.49 16.80 -12.73
C GLY A 22 17.26 15.46 -13.40
N ILE A 23 16.54 15.46 -14.54
CA ILE A 23 16.19 14.26 -15.30
C ILE A 23 16.65 14.38 -16.75
N ALA A 24 17.49 13.43 -17.19
CA ALA A 24 17.83 13.24 -18.59
C ALA A 24 16.81 12.30 -19.27
N VAL A 25 16.11 12.77 -20.31
CA VAL A 25 15.18 11.95 -21.10
C VAL A 25 15.87 11.50 -22.37
N VAL A 26 16.47 10.31 -22.36
CA VAL A 26 17.23 9.74 -23.48
C VAL A 26 16.29 9.08 -24.47
N GLY A 27 16.29 9.57 -25.72
CA GLY A 27 15.27 9.23 -26.70
C GLY A 27 14.02 10.11 -26.57
N ALA A 28 14.17 11.32 -26.03
CA ALA A 28 13.12 12.35 -26.06
C ALA A 28 12.65 12.61 -27.49
N SER A 29 11.37 12.89 -27.68
CA SER A 29 10.76 13.00 -29.02
C SER A 29 9.66 14.06 -29.04
N ALA A 30 9.43 14.67 -30.23
CA ALA A 30 8.25 15.47 -30.51
C ALA A 30 7.06 14.64 -31.04
N ASP A 31 7.28 13.35 -31.34
CA ASP A 31 6.25 12.43 -31.82
C ASP A 31 5.39 11.90 -30.65
N PRO A 32 4.06 12.20 -30.62
CA PRO A 32 3.17 11.83 -29.53
C PRO A 32 2.99 10.32 -29.33
N THR A 33 3.37 9.51 -30.31
CA THR A 33 3.32 8.04 -30.21
C THR A 33 4.48 7.45 -29.41
N LYS A 34 5.53 8.22 -29.17
CA LYS A 34 6.76 7.77 -28.50
C LYS A 34 6.70 7.95 -26.99
N ARG A 35 7.30 7.00 -26.25
CA ARG A 35 7.39 7.08 -24.79
C ARG A 35 8.17 8.30 -24.31
N GLY A 36 9.24 8.68 -25.02
CA GLY A 36 10.00 9.89 -24.71
C GLY A 36 9.20 11.19 -24.85
N TYR A 37 8.21 11.26 -25.76
CA TYR A 37 7.25 12.36 -25.82
C TYR A 37 6.37 12.40 -24.56
N LYS A 38 5.77 11.25 -24.19
CA LYS A 38 4.87 11.16 -23.03
C LYS A 38 5.59 11.58 -21.75
N ALA A 39 6.82 11.12 -21.54
CA ALA A 39 7.61 11.52 -20.38
C ALA A 39 7.88 13.04 -20.34
N MET A 40 8.24 13.63 -21.49
CA MET A 40 8.42 15.09 -21.59
C MET A 40 7.12 15.84 -21.27
N VAL A 41 5.98 15.41 -21.84
CA VAL A 41 4.67 16.00 -21.55
C VAL A 41 4.33 15.91 -20.06
N GLY A 42 4.51 14.75 -19.44
CA GLY A 42 4.22 14.57 -18.01
C GLY A 42 5.03 15.50 -17.13
N LEU A 43 6.34 15.59 -17.36
CA LEU A 43 7.21 16.50 -16.59
C LEU A 43 6.85 17.99 -16.77
N ILE A 44 6.55 18.42 -18.01
CA ILE A 44 6.21 19.81 -18.30
C ILE A 44 4.82 20.16 -17.75
N LYS A 45 3.82 19.31 -18.03
CA LYS A 45 2.41 19.53 -17.63
C LYS A 45 2.24 19.57 -16.11
N ASP A 46 2.88 18.63 -15.40
CA ASP A 46 2.75 18.54 -13.95
C ASP A 46 3.69 19.54 -13.22
N GLY A 47 4.47 20.32 -14.00
CA GLY A 47 5.32 21.39 -13.49
C GLY A 47 6.47 20.86 -12.62
N TYR A 48 7.18 19.84 -13.11
CA TYR A 48 8.41 19.36 -12.46
C TYR A 48 9.35 20.52 -12.15
N ARG A 49 9.85 20.58 -10.92
CA ARG A 49 10.64 21.73 -10.45
C ARG A 49 12.14 21.62 -10.73
N GLY A 50 12.61 20.42 -11.06
CA GLY A 50 14.00 20.17 -11.43
C GLY A 50 14.27 20.48 -12.89
N GLU A 51 15.51 20.27 -13.31
CA GLU A 51 15.93 20.50 -14.67
C GLU A 51 15.60 19.31 -15.59
N ILE A 52 15.08 19.59 -16.77
CA ILE A 52 14.76 18.58 -17.79
C ILE A 52 15.79 18.68 -18.91
N TYR A 53 16.46 17.58 -19.20
CA TYR A 53 17.47 17.47 -20.26
C TYR A 53 17.03 16.47 -21.34
N PRO A 54 16.30 16.92 -22.38
CA PRO A 54 15.97 16.06 -23.51
C PRO A 54 17.25 15.67 -24.27
N VAL A 55 17.43 14.37 -24.53
CA VAL A 55 18.57 13.86 -25.32
C VAL A 55 18.06 13.27 -26.62
N ASN A 56 18.41 13.90 -27.72
CA ASN A 56 18.09 13.45 -29.08
C ASN A 56 19.13 13.97 -30.08
N PRO A 57 19.86 13.10 -30.82
CA PRO A 57 20.90 13.53 -31.75
C PRO A 57 20.39 14.25 -33.02
N LYS A 58 19.05 14.27 -33.22
CA LYS A 58 18.42 14.82 -34.45
C LYS A 58 17.57 16.07 -34.20
N ALA A 59 17.49 16.56 -32.97
CA ALA A 59 16.65 17.69 -32.61
C ALA A 59 17.37 18.66 -31.68
N ASP A 60 17.27 19.96 -31.97
CA ASP A 60 17.80 21.03 -31.11
C ASP A 60 16.82 21.44 -30.01
N MET A 61 15.52 21.23 -30.24
CA MET A 61 14.43 21.56 -29.31
C MET A 61 13.37 20.46 -29.30
N ILE A 62 12.84 20.11 -28.11
CA ILE A 62 11.71 19.19 -27.97
C ILE A 62 10.72 19.82 -27.00
N LEU A 63 9.47 20.02 -27.45
CA LEU A 63 8.38 20.63 -26.66
C LEU A 63 8.80 21.95 -25.97
N GLY A 64 9.59 22.79 -26.67
CA GLY A 64 10.05 24.07 -26.15
C GLY A 64 11.26 23.99 -25.20
N VAL A 65 11.80 22.80 -24.94
CA VAL A 65 12.99 22.59 -24.12
C VAL A 65 14.20 22.28 -25.02
N LYS A 66 15.35 22.89 -24.74
CA LYS A 66 16.59 22.64 -25.49
C LYS A 66 17.00 21.18 -25.38
N ALA A 67 17.28 20.54 -26.52
CA ALA A 67 17.73 19.17 -26.57
C ALA A 67 19.26 19.08 -26.74
N TRP A 68 19.83 17.97 -26.29
CA TRP A 68 21.26 17.68 -26.32
C TRP A 68 21.53 16.45 -27.18
N PRO A 69 22.61 16.42 -27.97
CA PRO A 69 22.89 15.32 -28.91
C PRO A 69 23.26 14.00 -28.19
N SER A 70 23.77 14.04 -26.95
CA SER A 70 24.16 12.88 -26.12
C SER A 70 24.06 13.21 -24.65
N VAL A 71 24.09 12.18 -23.79
CA VAL A 71 24.13 12.34 -22.34
C VAL A 71 25.36 13.10 -21.88
N THR A 72 26.50 12.87 -22.54
CA THR A 72 27.76 13.53 -22.22
C THR A 72 27.78 15.02 -22.58
N ALA A 73 26.92 15.46 -23.50
CA ALA A 73 26.80 16.87 -23.92
C ALA A 73 25.93 17.73 -22.99
N ILE A 74 25.25 17.13 -22.00
CA ILE A 74 24.43 17.85 -21.04
C ILE A 74 25.32 18.75 -20.17
N PRO A 75 25.04 20.06 -20.00
CA PRO A 75 25.90 20.96 -19.20
C PRO A 75 25.63 20.82 -17.67
N GLY A 76 24.42 20.43 -17.27
CA GLY A 76 24.00 20.30 -15.88
C GLY A 76 24.33 18.93 -15.27
N ASN A 77 23.76 18.64 -14.11
CA ASN A 77 23.99 17.41 -13.36
C ASN A 77 22.69 16.62 -13.15
N PRO A 78 22.19 15.90 -14.18
CA PRO A 78 21.03 15.04 -14.00
C PRO A 78 21.39 13.89 -13.06
N GLU A 79 20.49 13.58 -12.13
CA GLU A 79 20.64 12.47 -11.19
C GLU A 79 19.94 11.21 -11.66
N LEU A 80 18.94 11.36 -12.52
CA LEU A 80 18.17 10.27 -13.12
C LEU A 80 18.22 10.35 -14.65
N ALA A 81 18.40 9.20 -15.31
CA ALA A 81 18.18 9.05 -16.74
C ALA A 81 16.94 8.20 -17.01
N LEU A 82 16.00 8.68 -17.84
CA LEU A 82 14.95 7.85 -18.41
C LEU A 82 15.38 7.41 -19.80
N ILE A 83 15.55 6.11 -20.02
CA ILE A 83 16.02 5.55 -21.30
C ILE A 83 14.84 5.00 -22.09
N CYS A 84 14.50 5.66 -23.19
CA CYS A 84 13.39 5.33 -24.10
C CYS A 84 13.86 4.76 -25.45
N THR A 85 15.14 4.41 -25.58
CA THR A 85 15.74 3.88 -26.79
C THR A 85 15.71 2.34 -26.82
N PRO A 86 15.91 1.69 -27.99
CA PRO A 86 15.91 0.23 -28.11
C PRO A 86 16.98 -0.47 -27.24
N ALA A 87 16.68 -1.67 -26.75
CA ALA A 87 17.52 -2.44 -25.84
C ALA A 87 19.01 -2.54 -26.24
N PRO A 88 19.40 -2.78 -27.49
CA PRO A 88 20.81 -2.89 -27.86
C PRO A 88 21.65 -1.62 -27.59
N THR A 89 21.00 -0.45 -27.48
CA THR A 89 21.69 0.81 -27.20
C THR A 89 21.95 1.05 -25.72
N VAL A 90 21.24 0.31 -24.84
CA VAL A 90 21.19 0.58 -23.40
C VAL A 90 22.54 0.38 -22.71
N PRO A 91 23.32 -0.69 -22.92
CA PRO A 91 24.61 -0.86 -22.22
C PRO A 91 25.58 0.31 -22.46
N GLY A 92 25.64 0.82 -23.72
CA GLY A 92 26.45 1.98 -24.06
C GLY A 92 25.99 3.26 -23.35
N LEU A 93 24.67 3.49 -23.28
CA LEU A 93 24.07 4.64 -22.62
C LEU A 93 24.27 4.58 -21.09
N ILE A 94 24.21 3.41 -20.47
CA ILE A 94 24.51 3.26 -19.03
C ILE A 94 25.96 3.67 -18.73
N ALA A 95 26.91 3.28 -19.58
CA ALA A 95 28.30 3.72 -19.43
C ALA A 95 28.44 5.26 -19.61
N GLU A 96 27.69 5.87 -20.53
CA GLU A 96 27.64 7.33 -20.67
C GLU A 96 27.05 8.02 -19.43
N CYS A 97 25.92 7.47 -18.91
CA CYS A 97 25.30 7.95 -17.69
C CYS A 97 26.29 7.93 -16.51
N GLY A 98 27.00 6.83 -16.35
CA GLY A 98 27.98 6.69 -15.28
C GLY A 98 29.15 7.67 -15.40
N ARG A 99 29.72 7.85 -16.61
CA ARG A 99 30.76 8.88 -16.84
C ARG A 99 30.28 10.30 -16.53
N ARG A 100 28.94 10.53 -16.64
CA ARG A 100 28.32 11.82 -16.35
C ARG A 100 27.93 11.99 -14.87
N GLY A 101 28.10 10.93 -14.05
CA GLY A 101 27.74 10.94 -12.62
C GLY A 101 26.26 10.78 -12.33
N ILE A 102 25.48 10.29 -13.31
CA ILE A 102 24.06 9.96 -13.12
C ILE A 102 23.95 8.77 -12.17
N LYS A 103 23.13 8.90 -11.12
CA LYS A 103 23.02 7.92 -10.06
C LYS A 103 22.07 6.76 -10.37
N GLY A 104 21.06 7.01 -11.23
CA GLY A 104 20.06 6.00 -11.56
C GLY A 104 19.55 6.08 -12.99
N ALA A 105 19.11 4.96 -13.54
CA ALA A 105 18.51 4.87 -14.86
C ALA A 105 17.21 4.04 -14.82
N VAL A 106 16.15 4.59 -15.40
CA VAL A 106 14.86 3.92 -15.65
C VAL A 106 14.84 3.45 -17.10
N ILE A 107 14.75 2.15 -17.33
CA ILE A 107 14.88 1.54 -18.66
C ILE A 107 13.53 1.01 -19.13
N LEU A 108 12.88 1.75 -20.03
CA LEU A 108 11.55 1.39 -20.54
C LEU A 108 11.59 0.26 -21.59
N ALA A 109 12.73 0.05 -22.23
CA ALA A 109 12.88 -0.95 -23.28
C ALA A 109 12.69 -2.37 -22.74
N SER A 110 11.97 -3.18 -23.51
CA SER A 110 11.97 -4.64 -23.46
C SER A 110 13.01 -5.22 -24.41
N GLY A 111 13.27 -6.53 -24.35
CA GLY A 111 14.27 -7.23 -25.16
C GLY A 111 15.50 -7.65 -24.33
N PHE A 112 15.29 -7.89 -23.05
CA PHE A 112 16.30 -8.37 -22.11
C PHE A 112 16.00 -9.80 -21.67
N ALA A 113 16.26 -10.19 -20.43
CA ALA A 113 16.14 -11.57 -19.97
C ALA A 113 14.75 -12.22 -20.21
N GLU A 114 13.69 -11.44 -20.37
CA GLU A 114 12.35 -11.92 -20.67
C GLU A 114 12.19 -12.54 -22.06
N ILE A 115 13.13 -12.28 -23.00
CA ILE A 115 13.10 -12.89 -24.34
C ILE A 115 14.01 -14.11 -24.48
N GLY A 116 14.66 -14.55 -23.39
CA GLY A 116 15.55 -15.71 -23.38
C GLY A 116 17.04 -15.36 -23.33
N GLU A 117 17.91 -16.28 -23.75
CA GLU A 117 19.36 -16.20 -23.49
C GLU A 117 20.04 -15.01 -24.17
N GLU A 118 19.66 -14.64 -25.38
CA GLU A 118 20.21 -13.47 -26.06
C GLU A 118 19.91 -12.19 -25.29
N GLY A 119 18.66 -12.02 -24.85
CA GLY A 119 18.29 -10.89 -24.00
C GLY A 119 18.94 -10.92 -22.63
N ALA A 120 19.12 -12.09 -22.04
CA ALA A 120 19.81 -12.27 -20.77
C ALA A 120 21.31 -11.88 -20.88
N ALA A 121 21.96 -12.16 -22.02
CA ALA A 121 23.33 -11.72 -22.28
C ALA A 121 23.42 -10.19 -22.32
N LEU A 122 22.46 -9.54 -22.99
CA LEU A 122 22.40 -8.08 -23.05
C LEU A 122 22.15 -7.45 -21.67
N GLU A 123 21.29 -8.09 -20.85
CA GLU A 123 21.04 -7.67 -19.48
C GLU A 123 22.27 -7.79 -18.60
N ARG A 124 23.06 -8.87 -18.74
CA ARG A 124 24.34 -9.04 -18.04
C ARG A 124 25.32 -7.92 -18.42
N GLU A 125 25.51 -7.63 -19.72
CA GLU A 125 26.36 -6.53 -20.18
C GLU A 125 25.93 -5.19 -19.60
N MET A 126 24.65 -4.88 -19.64
CA MET A 126 24.08 -3.67 -19.04
C MET A 126 24.42 -3.58 -17.55
N MET A 127 24.24 -4.66 -16.80
CA MET A 127 24.51 -4.70 -15.36
C MET A 127 25.99 -4.61 -15.03
N GLU A 128 26.89 -5.15 -15.86
CA GLU A 128 28.34 -4.96 -15.72
C GLU A 128 28.71 -3.48 -15.85
N LYS A 129 28.17 -2.79 -16.87
CA LYS A 129 28.39 -1.34 -17.06
C LYS A 129 27.81 -0.55 -15.87
N ALA A 130 26.59 -0.89 -15.41
CA ALA A 130 25.94 -0.23 -14.29
C ALA A 130 26.80 -0.32 -13.01
N ARG A 131 27.27 -1.52 -12.68
CA ARG A 131 28.13 -1.75 -11.50
C ARG A 131 29.48 -1.03 -11.63
N ALA A 132 30.12 -1.10 -12.79
CA ALA A 132 31.41 -0.43 -13.04
C ALA A 132 31.37 1.08 -12.84
N HIS A 133 30.20 1.69 -13.03
CA HIS A 133 30.01 3.13 -12.95
C HIS A 133 29.13 3.59 -11.77
N GLY A 134 28.64 2.69 -10.94
CA GLY A 134 27.79 3.00 -9.79
C GLY A 134 26.39 3.49 -10.16
N VAL A 135 25.86 3.14 -11.34
CA VAL A 135 24.51 3.50 -11.79
C VAL A 135 23.52 2.44 -11.32
N ARG A 136 22.49 2.85 -10.59
CA ARG A 136 21.40 1.96 -10.16
C ARG A 136 20.34 1.82 -11.26
N ILE A 137 19.77 0.64 -11.42
CA ILE A 137 18.85 0.33 -12.52
C ILE A 137 17.43 0.05 -12.01
N ILE A 138 16.45 0.80 -12.55
CA ILE A 138 15.01 0.53 -12.43
C ILE A 138 14.56 -0.13 -13.73
N GLY A 139 14.09 -1.36 -13.65
CA GLY A 139 13.78 -2.17 -14.83
C GLY A 139 14.86 -3.23 -15.10
N PRO A 140 15.21 -3.50 -16.39
CA PRO A 140 14.58 -3.03 -17.63
C PRO A 140 13.12 -3.49 -17.81
N ASN A 141 12.52 -3.23 -18.97
CA ASN A 141 11.15 -3.61 -19.26
C ASN A 141 10.14 -3.07 -18.22
N THR A 142 10.33 -1.81 -17.80
CA THR A 142 9.46 -1.14 -16.86
C THR A 142 8.43 -0.25 -17.55
N SER A 143 7.28 -0.06 -16.91
CA SER A 143 6.32 1.00 -17.28
C SER A 143 6.82 2.40 -16.95
N GLY A 144 7.78 2.53 -16.03
CA GLY A 144 8.30 3.80 -15.54
C GLY A 144 7.97 4.07 -14.08
N LEU A 145 8.00 5.34 -13.71
CA LEU A 145 7.68 5.80 -12.35
C LEU A 145 6.96 7.14 -12.35
N PHE A 146 6.29 7.43 -11.25
CA PHE A 146 5.94 8.79 -10.84
C PHE A 146 6.28 9.03 -9.36
N ASN A 147 6.52 10.29 -8.98
CA ASN A 147 6.54 10.79 -7.62
C ASN A 147 5.78 12.12 -7.61
N LEU A 148 4.51 12.08 -7.21
CA LEU A 148 3.58 13.19 -7.41
C LEU A 148 3.85 14.37 -6.48
N HIS A 149 4.40 14.15 -5.30
CA HIS A 149 4.82 15.23 -4.38
C HIS A 149 6.01 16.01 -4.93
N HIS A 150 6.85 15.37 -5.75
CA HIS A 150 7.95 15.99 -6.49
C HIS A 150 7.57 16.39 -7.93
N ARG A 151 6.27 16.23 -8.29
CA ARG A 151 5.75 16.53 -9.64
C ARG A 151 6.46 15.78 -10.76
N ILE A 152 6.93 14.58 -10.46
CA ILE A 152 7.54 13.67 -11.43
C ILE A 152 6.48 12.72 -11.93
N ASN A 153 6.21 12.73 -13.25
CA ASN A 153 5.26 11.83 -13.89
C ASN A 153 5.81 11.38 -15.25
N LEU A 154 6.64 10.34 -15.21
CA LEU A 154 7.29 9.81 -16.43
C LEU A 154 6.36 8.95 -17.29
N LEU A 155 5.14 8.66 -16.81
CA LEU A 155 4.11 7.92 -17.54
C LEU A 155 3.13 8.83 -18.27
N SER A 156 3.08 10.11 -17.90
CA SER A 156 2.05 11.07 -18.38
C SER A 156 0.63 10.56 -18.10
N LEU A 157 0.41 10.02 -16.90
CA LEU A 157 -0.94 9.67 -16.47
C LEU A 157 -1.71 10.92 -16.11
N ASP A 158 -2.92 11.03 -16.67
CA ASP A 158 -3.83 12.12 -16.38
C ASP A 158 -4.61 11.83 -15.09
N ASN A 159 -5.00 12.92 -14.40
CA ASN A 159 -5.93 12.88 -13.27
C ASN A 159 -5.47 12.05 -12.05
N VAL A 160 -4.20 11.71 -11.95
CA VAL A 160 -3.62 11.20 -10.71
C VAL A 160 -3.26 12.37 -9.80
N LYS A 161 -3.68 12.29 -8.53
CA LYS A 161 -3.44 13.38 -7.56
C LYS A 161 -2.47 12.94 -6.46
N PRO A 162 -1.69 13.89 -5.91
CA PRO A 162 -0.85 13.62 -4.75
C PRO A 162 -1.67 13.12 -3.55
N GLY A 163 -1.10 12.16 -2.82
CA GLY A 163 -1.70 11.57 -1.63
C GLY A 163 -0.76 10.58 -0.95
N GLY A 164 -1.30 9.70 -0.11
CA GLY A 164 -0.53 8.85 0.78
C GLY A 164 -0.29 7.42 0.32
N VAL A 165 -0.74 7.00 -0.87
CA VAL A 165 -0.60 5.62 -1.33
C VAL A 165 0.64 5.47 -2.21
N GLY A 166 1.65 4.72 -1.72
CA GLY A 166 2.79 4.29 -2.52
C GLY A 166 2.50 2.98 -3.23
N ILE A 167 2.86 2.85 -4.51
CA ILE A 167 2.57 1.67 -5.32
C ILE A 167 3.85 1.10 -5.92
N ILE A 168 4.04 -0.21 -5.78
CA ILE A 168 5.04 -0.99 -6.51
C ILE A 168 4.31 -2.10 -7.26
N SER A 169 4.31 -2.06 -8.60
CA SER A 169 3.54 -3.04 -9.38
C SER A 169 4.34 -3.65 -10.51
N GLN A 170 4.43 -4.99 -10.53
CA GLN A 170 5.00 -5.73 -11.68
C GLN A 170 4.11 -5.64 -12.92
N SER A 171 2.82 -5.31 -12.76
CA SER A 171 1.89 -5.10 -13.88
C SER A 171 1.64 -3.61 -14.13
N GLY A 172 2.03 -3.12 -15.30
CA GLY A 172 1.74 -1.76 -15.74
C GLY A 172 0.23 -1.50 -15.91
N ASN A 173 -0.53 -2.50 -16.37
CA ASN A 173 -1.98 -2.40 -16.53
C ASN A 173 -2.69 -2.35 -15.17
N MET A 174 -2.15 -2.99 -14.13
CA MET A 174 -2.69 -2.89 -12.78
C MET A 174 -2.60 -1.45 -12.26
N LEU A 175 -1.49 -0.74 -12.51
CA LEU A 175 -1.41 0.67 -12.18
C LEU A 175 -2.52 1.49 -12.85
N LEU A 176 -2.76 1.25 -14.14
CA LEU A 176 -3.81 1.98 -14.88
C LEU A 176 -5.19 1.71 -14.28
N SER A 177 -5.49 0.46 -13.90
CA SER A 177 -6.74 0.11 -13.23
C SER A 177 -6.88 0.85 -11.90
N LEU A 178 -5.85 0.81 -11.05
CA LEU A 178 -5.86 1.50 -9.76
C LEU A 178 -5.97 3.03 -9.92
N ALA A 179 -5.30 3.61 -10.91
CA ALA A 179 -5.40 5.06 -11.18
C ALA A 179 -6.81 5.48 -11.63
N LEU A 180 -7.45 4.69 -12.50
CA LEU A 180 -8.82 4.94 -12.96
C LEU A 180 -9.83 4.73 -11.81
N GLU A 181 -9.66 3.71 -11.00
CA GLU A 181 -10.49 3.46 -9.82
C GLU A 181 -10.37 4.62 -8.82
N ALA A 182 -9.13 5.05 -8.51
CA ALA A 182 -8.89 6.20 -7.62
C ALA A 182 -9.51 7.49 -8.15
N GLN A 183 -9.48 7.72 -9.47
CA GLN A 183 -10.12 8.86 -10.12
C GLN A 183 -11.64 8.79 -9.98
N HIS A 184 -12.24 7.61 -10.20
CA HIS A 184 -13.69 7.41 -10.12
C HIS A 184 -14.19 7.60 -8.69
N ASN A 185 -13.54 6.98 -7.73
CA ASN A 185 -13.90 7.06 -6.31
C ASN A 185 -13.55 8.43 -5.70
N GLY A 186 -12.51 9.09 -6.20
CA GLY A 186 -12.14 10.46 -5.83
C GLY A 186 -11.36 10.60 -4.52
N ASN A 187 -11.11 9.52 -3.78
CA ASN A 187 -10.66 9.53 -2.40
C ASN A 187 -9.17 9.29 -2.24
N VAL A 188 -8.62 8.41 -3.09
CA VAL A 188 -7.25 7.99 -3.00
C VAL A 188 -6.33 8.89 -3.82
N GLY A 189 -5.25 9.35 -3.22
CA GLY A 189 -4.14 10.00 -3.90
C GLY A 189 -2.86 9.20 -3.72
N PHE A 190 -1.93 9.36 -4.64
CA PHE A 190 -0.70 8.58 -4.69
C PHE A 190 0.52 9.41 -4.29
N SER A 191 1.48 8.77 -3.61
CA SER A 191 2.80 9.37 -3.37
C SER A 191 3.76 9.01 -4.50
N THR A 192 4.17 7.77 -4.56
CA THR A 192 5.15 7.24 -5.51
C THR A 192 4.62 5.98 -6.15
N TYR A 193 4.85 5.84 -7.45
CA TYR A 193 4.70 4.58 -8.18
C TYR A 193 6.01 4.17 -8.79
N VAL A 194 6.32 2.88 -8.73
CA VAL A 194 7.42 2.29 -9.48
C VAL A 194 6.96 0.99 -10.14
N GLY A 195 7.18 0.89 -11.45
CA GLY A 195 7.16 -0.37 -12.16
C GLY A 195 8.53 -1.03 -12.05
N PRO A 196 8.71 -2.13 -11.29
CA PRO A 196 10.04 -2.71 -11.07
C PRO A 196 10.62 -3.42 -12.31
N GLY A 197 9.78 -3.73 -13.31
CA GLY A 197 10.20 -4.44 -14.51
C GLY A 197 10.88 -5.78 -14.20
N ASN A 198 11.98 -6.10 -14.89
CA ASN A 198 12.74 -7.33 -14.68
C ASN A 198 13.48 -7.38 -13.33
N GLN A 199 13.57 -6.27 -12.58
CA GLN A 199 14.27 -6.18 -11.29
C GLN A 199 15.74 -6.63 -11.36
N SER A 200 16.47 -6.21 -12.36
CA SER A 200 17.87 -6.65 -12.57
C SER A 200 18.84 -6.14 -11.50
N ASP A 201 18.54 -4.98 -10.87
CA ASP A 201 19.28 -4.38 -9.77
C ASP A 201 18.40 -4.13 -8.55
N ILE A 202 17.44 -3.20 -8.67
CA ILE A 202 16.58 -2.77 -7.57
C ILE A 202 15.37 -3.68 -7.49
N GLY A 203 15.13 -4.27 -6.31
CA GLY A 203 14.02 -5.20 -6.06
C GLY A 203 12.94 -4.64 -5.13
N PHE A 204 11.93 -5.45 -4.87
CA PHE A 204 10.81 -5.09 -3.97
C PHE A 204 11.25 -4.65 -2.58
N ASN A 205 12.28 -5.28 -2.02
CA ASN A 205 12.82 -4.93 -0.71
C ASN A 205 13.37 -3.50 -0.67
N ASP A 206 14.05 -3.07 -1.74
CA ASP A 206 14.64 -1.72 -1.81
C ASP A 206 13.54 -0.66 -1.95
N TYR A 207 12.55 -0.90 -2.81
CA TYR A 207 11.41 0.00 -2.98
C TYR A 207 10.53 0.06 -1.72
N LEU A 208 10.28 -1.09 -1.07
CA LEU A 208 9.48 -1.12 0.16
C LEU A 208 10.17 -0.33 1.28
N ARG A 209 11.49 -0.45 1.43
CA ARG A 209 12.27 0.36 2.37
C ARG A 209 12.12 1.84 2.07
N TYR A 210 12.26 2.26 0.80
CA TYR A 210 12.05 3.64 0.39
C TYR A 210 10.65 4.15 0.78
N LEU A 211 9.59 3.40 0.46
CA LEU A 211 8.22 3.79 0.83
C LEU A 211 8.02 3.83 2.36
N GLY A 212 8.74 2.98 3.10
CA GLY A 212 8.78 3.01 4.57
C GLY A 212 9.37 4.31 5.11
N GLU A 213 10.41 4.83 4.47
CA GLU A 213 11.11 6.07 4.85
C GLU A 213 10.43 7.35 4.32
N ASP A 214 9.72 7.27 3.19
CA ASP A 214 9.11 8.43 2.54
C ASP A 214 7.97 9.03 3.38
N GLU A 215 8.13 10.25 3.85
CA GLU A 215 7.15 10.97 4.69
C GLU A 215 5.81 11.20 3.98
N ASN A 216 5.81 11.24 2.65
CA ASN A 216 4.61 11.40 1.85
C ASN A 216 3.82 10.10 1.69
N THR A 217 4.42 8.94 2.00
CA THR A 217 3.76 7.64 1.92
C THR A 217 3.18 7.25 3.28
N ARG A 218 1.86 7.06 3.36
CA ARG A 218 1.14 6.56 4.54
C ARG A 218 0.94 5.06 4.51
N VAL A 219 0.76 4.49 3.32
CA VAL A 219 0.57 3.07 3.10
C VAL A 219 1.31 2.63 1.84
N ALA A 220 2.02 1.52 1.91
CA ALA A 220 2.68 0.91 0.76
C ALA A 220 1.80 -0.21 0.17
N THR A 221 1.57 -0.18 -1.13
CA THR A 221 0.82 -1.22 -1.84
C THR A 221 1.69 -1.91 -2.87
N LEU A 222 1.60 -3.24 -2.96
CA LEU A 222 2.41 -4.03 -3.87
C LEU A 222 1.52 -5.00 -4.66
N TYR A 223 1.71 -5.00 -5.98
CA TYR A 223 1.24 -6.08 -6.86
C TYR A 223 2.43 -6.97 -7.21
N VAL A 224 2.38 -8.22 -6.77
CA VAL A 224 3.52 -9.13 -6.80
C VAL A 224 3.18 -10.41 -7.58
N GLU A 225 3.94 -10.69 -8.63
CA GLU A 225 3.92 -11.96 -9.35
C GLU A 225 4.94 -12.95 -8.74
N GLY A 226 6.11 -12.46 -8.31
CA GLY A 226 7.14 -13.23 -7.66
C GLY A 226 8.19 -12.37 -6.96
N PHE A 227 8.84 -12.94 -5.95
CA PHE A 227 9.98 -12.33 -5.27
C PHE A 227 11.29 -12.95 -5.75
N ARG A 228 12.29 -12.14 -6.07
CA ARG A 228 13.65 -12.63 -6.34
C ARG A 228 14.38 -13.04 -5.07
N ASP A 229 14.24 -12.26 -4.01
CA ASP A 229 14.80 -12.53 -2.68
C ASP A 229 13.69 -12.36 -1.64
N GLY A 230 12.94 -13.44 -1.42
CA GLY A 230 11.82 -13.46 -0.48
C GLY A 230 12.26 -13.27 0.97
N ARG A 231 13.44 -13.79 1.36
CA ARG A 231 13.95 -13.64 2.74
C ARG A 231 14.24 -12.17 3.05
N LYS A 232 15.02 -11.52 2.19
CA LYS A 232 15.37 -10.11 2.35
C LYS A 232 14.11 -9.22 2.31
N PHE A 233 13.13 -9.57 1.46
CA PHE A 233 11.85 -8.87 1.44
C PHE A 233 11.11 -8.98 2.78
N LEU A 234 11.03 -10.17 3.38
CA LEU A 234 10.36 -10.39 4.66
C LEU A 234 11.03 -9.62 5.81
N ASP A 235 12.36 -9.52 5.80
CA ASP A 235 13.08 -8.75 6.82
C ASP A 235 12.73 -7.26 6.71
N VAL A 236 12.78 -6.69 5.50
CA VAL A 236 12.36 -5.31 5.27
C VAL A 236 10.85 -5.10 5.55
N ALA A 237 10.02 -6.09 5.20
CA ALA A 237 8.59 -6.02 5.48
C ALA A 237 8.30 -5.89 6.98
N ARG A 238 8.99 -6.65 7.85
CA ARG A 238 8.87 -6.53 9.32
C ARG A 238 9.27 -5.14 9.82
N GLU A 239 10.36 -4.57 9.29
CA GLU A 239 10.80 -3.22 9.63
C GLU A 239 9.74 -2.18 9.24
N VAL A 240 9.24 -2.24 8.00
CA VAL A 240 8.28 -1.26 7.48
C VAL A 240 6.90 -1.42 8.11
N THR A 241 6.41 -2.66 8.28
CA THR A 241 5.08 -2.91 8.88
C THR A 241 5.00 -2.51 10.35
N ALA A 242 6.11 -2.44 11.07
CA ALA A 242 6.13 -1.85 12.42
C ALA A 242 5.79 -0.35 12.41
N MET A 243 6.08 0.36 11.33
CA MET A 243 5.87 1.80 11.19
C MET A 243 4.64 2.15 10.35
N LYS A 244 4.50 1.56 9.17
CA LYS A 244 3.47 1.86 8.16
C LYS A 244 2.74 0.60 7.71
N PRO A 245 1.45 0.69 7.35
CA PRO A 245 0.74 -0.44 6.73
C PRO A 245 1.33 -0.80 5.37
N VAL A 246 1.36 -2.10 5.09
CA VAL A 246 1.77 -2.66 3.80
C VAL A 246 0.66 -3.57 3.31
N VAL A 247 0.16 -3.32 2.10
CA VAL A 247 -0.88 -4.12 1.42
C VAL A 247 -0.24 -4.85 0.25
N VAL A 248 -0.44 -6.16 0.17
CA VAL A 248 0.08 -6.97 -0.93
C VAL A 248 -1.04 -7.75 -1.60
N TYR A 249 -1.15 -7.60 -2.90
CA TYR A 249 -1.85 -8.55 -3.76
C TYR A 249 -0.80 -9.48 -4.39
N LYS A 250 -0.88 -10.79 -4.08
CA LYS A 250 -0.02 -11.82 -4.67
C LYS A 250 -0.78 -12.58 -5.75
N SER A 251 -0.37 -12.46 -7.00
CA SER A 251 -0.95 -13.23 -8.11
C SER A 251 -0.54 -14.70 -8.06
N GLY A 252 -1.27 -15.57 -8.76
CA GLY A 252 -0.94 -16.98 -8.86
C GLY A 252 -1.47 -17.82 -7.69
N SER A 253 -2.69 -17.54 -7.23
CA SER A 253 -3.39 -18.33 -6.18
C SER A 253 -3.84 -19.71 -6.66
N THR A 254 -3.98 -19.91 -7.96
CA THR A 254 -4.37 -21.18 -8.60
C THR A 254 -3.25 -21.72 -9.48
N GLU A 255 -3.27 -23.02 -9.79
CA GLU A 255 -2.30 -23.63 -10.71
C GLU A 255 -2.26 -22.92 -12.07
N ALA A 256 -3.43 -22.56 -12.61
CA ALA A 256 -3.52 -21.81 -13.86
C ALA A 256 -2.88 -20.43 -13.75
N GLY A 257 -3.13 -19.72 -12.64
CA GLY A 257 -2.53 -18.42 -12.34
C GLY A 257 -1.02 -18.51 -12.13
N GLN A 258 -0.53 -19.55 -11.45
CA GLN A 258 0.90 -19.81 -11.28
C GLN A 258 1.62 -20.05 -12.61
N LYS A 259 1.00 -20.87 -13.48
CA LYS A 259 1.54 -21.13 -14.82
C LYS A 259 1.59 -19.87 -15.68
N ALA A 260 0.56 -19.03 -15.61
CA ALA A 260 0.54 -17.74 -16.31
C ALA A 260 1.62 -16.79 -15.79
N ALA A 261 1.76 -16.64 -14.46
CA ALA A 261 2.76 -15.78 -13.85
C ALA A 261 4.20 -16.25 -14.16
N SER A 262 4.49 -17.56 -14.08
CA SER A 262 5.81 -18.11 -14.40
C SER A 262 6.20 -17.93 -15.88
N SER A 263 5.23 -18.01 -16.78
CA SER A 263 5.46 -17.73 -18.20
C SER A 263 5.80 -16.28 -18.50
N HIS A 264 5.32 -15.35 -17.66
CA HIS A 264 5.55 -13.92 -17.84
C HIS A 264 6.84 -13.42 -17.17
N THR A 265 7.22 -13.97 -16.02
CA THR A 265 8.34 -13.46 -15.23
C THR A 265 9.58 -14.35 -15.23
N GLY A 266 9.49 -15.58 -15.75
CA GLY A 266 10.58 -16.58 -15.72
C GLY A 266 10.97 -17.02 -14.29
N ALA A 267 10.24 -16.59 -13.26
CA ALA A 267 10.52 -16.95 -11.87
C ALA A 267 9.92 -18.33 -11.53
N LEU A 268 10.69 -19.14 -10.77
CA LEU A 268 10.18 -20.38 -10.18
C LEU A 268 9.02 -20.05 -9.23
N ALA A 269 7.85 -20.62 -9.47
CA ALA A 269 6.68 -20.45 -8.62
C ALA A 269 6.88 -21.16 -7.28
N GLY A 270 7.14 -20.41 -6.22
CA GLY A 270 7.05 -20.93 -4.84
C GLY A 270 5.60 -21.22 -4.45
N SER A 271 5.40 -21.95 -3.34
CA SER A 271 4.06 -22.18 -2.80
C SER A 271 3.35 -20.86 -2.48
N TYR A 272 2.21 -20.64 -3.12
CA TYR A 272 1.37 -19.44 -2.87
C TYR A 272 0.97 -19.35 -1.39
N ALA A 273 0.47 -20.44 -0.82
CA ALA A 273 0.01 -20.48 0.58
C ALA A 273 1.16 -20.12 1.54
N MET A 274 2.33 -20.75 1.38
CA MET A 274 3.50 -20.42 2.20
C MET A 274 3.90 -18.94 2.06
N THR A 275 3.90 -18.40 0.85
CA THR A 275 4.23 -17.00 0.61
C THR A 275 3.26 -16.07 1.33
N VAL A 276 1.97 -16.33 1.23
CA VAL A 276 0.92 -15.54 1.91
C VAL A 276 1.06 -15.61 3.42
N ASP A 277 1.31 -16.80 3.98
CA ASP A 277 1.47 -16.96 5.43
C ASP A 277 2.71 -16.23 5.96
N LEU A 278 3.83 -16.29 5.25
CA LEU A 278 5.05 -15.54 5.61
C LEU A 278 4.85 -14.02 5.53
N LEU A 279 4.12 -13.55 4.52
CA LEU A 279 3.74 -12.13 4.40
C LEU A 279 2.88 -11.69 5.59
N ARG A 280 1.85 -12.45 5.94
CA ARG A 280 0.98 -12.17 7.10
C ARG A 280 1.75 -12.17 8.42
N GLN A 281 2.65 -13.14 8.62
CA GLN A 281 3.54 -13.18 9.79
C GLN A 281 4.47 -11.97 9.89
N SER A 282 4.75 -11.32 8.76
CA SER A 282 5.54 -10.08 8.71
C SER A 282 4.68 -8.81 8.82
N GLY A 283 3.40 -8.93 9.21
CA GLY A 283 2.48 -7.80 9.40
C GLY A 283 1.91 -7.20 8.12
N VAL A 284 2.09 -7.90 6.99
CA VAL A 284 1.55 -7.48 5.69
C VAL A 284 0.07 -7.86 5.58
N SER A 285 -0.77 -6.90 5.21
CA SER A 285 -2.17 -7.15 4.87
C SER A 285 -2.24 -7.74 3.45
N VAL A 286 -2.51 -9.04 3.34
CA VAL A 286 -2.62 -9.72 2.04
C VAL A 286 -4.06 -9.71 1.57
N VAL A 287 -4.32 -9.06 0.44
CA VAL A 287 -5.64 -9.04 -0.21
C VAL A 287 -5.77 -10.18 -1.22
N GLN A 288 -6.99 -10.71 -1.39
CA GLN A 288 -7.26 -11.85 -2.26
C GLN A 288 -7.66 -11.44 -3.67
N HIS A 289 -8.30 -10.28 -3.81
CA HIS A 289 -8.76 -9.73 -5.07
C HIS A 289 -8.11 -8.38 -5.34
N SER A 290 -7.87 -8.07 -6.61
CA SER A 290 -7.17 -6.84 -7.00
C SER A 290 -7.98 -5.57 -6.72
N ASP A 291 -9.29 -5.66 -6.70
CA ASP A 291 -10.23 -4.58 -6.37
C ASP A 291 -10.30 -4.27 -4.85
N GLU A 292 -9.69 -5.12 -4.01
CA GLU A 292 -9.52 -4.85 -2.58
C GLU A 292 -8.31 -3.96 -2.27
N ILE A 293 -7.37 -3.77 -3.23
CA ILE A 293 -6.10 -3.05 -2.99
C ILE A 293 -6.37 -1.62 -2.51
N LEU A 294 -7.13 -0.85 -3.28
CA LEU A 294 -7.38 0.56 -2.94
C LEU A 294 -8.29 0.74 -1.73
N PRO A 295 -9.41 0.04 -1.58
CA PRO A 295 -10.23 0.12 -0.37
C PRO A 295 -9.45 -0.18 0.91
N VAL A 296 -8.65 -1.24 0.92
CA VAL A 296 -7.83 -1.62 2.07
C VAL A 296 -6.71 -0.60 2.33
N ALA A 297 -6.05 -0.11 1.28
CA ALA A 297 -5.03 0.92 1.40
C ALA A 297 -5.62 2.23 1.95
N GLU A 298 -6.80 2.64 1.48
CA GLU A 298 -7.51 3.82 1.96
C GLU A 298 -7.84 3.68 3.45
N GLY A 299 -8.47 2.56 3.84
CA GLY A 299 -8.82 2.32 5.24
C GLY A 299 -7.61 2.31 6.17
N LEU A 300 -6.55 1.58 5.79
CA LEU A 300 -5.31 1.53 6.58
C LEU A 300 -4.54 2.85 6.61
N GLY A 301 -4.69 3.69 5.58
CA GLY A 301 -4.01 4.99 5.48
C GLY A 301 -4.74 6.14 6.15
N LEU A 302 -6.05 6.04 6.36
CA LEU A 302 -6.90 7.12 6.89
C LEU A 302 -7.50 6.82 8.26
N LEU A 303 -7.86 5.55 8.55
CA LEU A 303 -8.52 5.17 9.78
C LEU A 303 -7.54 4.79 10.88
N GLN A 304 -8.01 4.91 12.12
CA GLN A 304 -7.31 4.38 13.27
C GLN A 304 -7.23 2.85 13.19
N LYS A 305 -6.14 2.25 13.72
CA LYS A 305 -6.04 0.80 13.87
C LYS A 305 -7.06 0.29 14.90
N ALA A 306 -7.73 -0.81 14.63
CA ALA A 306 -8.57 -1.46 15.61
C ALA A 306 -7.69 -2.11 16.71
N ARG A 307 -8.18 -2.15 17.95
CA ARG A 307 -7.48 -2.86 19.04
C ARG A 307 -7.57 -4.38 18.91
N GLY A 308 -8.64 -4.87 18.28
CA GLY A 308 -8.95 -6.27 18.08
C GLY A 308 -9.92 -6.48 16.93
N LYS A 309 -10.68 -7.54 16.98
CA LYS A 309 -11.55 -8.00 15.89
C LYS A 309 -13.06 -7.89 16.20
N ARG A 310 -13.43 -7.30 17.34
CA ARG A 310 -14.83 -7.20 17.78
C ARG A 310 -15.50 -6.00 17.13
N VAL A 311 -16.46 -6.24 16.25
CA VAL A 311 -17.15 -5.23 15.45
C VAL A 311 -18.56 -4.98 15.98
N ALA A 312 -18.91 -3.74 16.24
CA ALA A 312 -20.31 -3.34 16.42
C ALA A 312 -20.88 -2.89 15.08
N VAL A 313 -22.00 -3.48 14.68
CA VAL A 313 -22.71 -3.17 13.43
C VAL A 313 -23.97 -2.39 13.76
N ILE A 314 -24.20 -1.29 13.04
CA ILE A 314 -25.43 -0.52 13.05
C ILE A 314 -26.04 -0.59 11.66
N SER A 315 -27.30 -1.04 11.57
CA SER A 315 -28.00 -1.23 10.30
C SER A 315 -29.34 -0.53 10.32
N ASP A 316 -29.68 0.17 9.24
CA ASP A 316 -31.00 0.77 9.02
C ASP A 316 -31.94 -0.09 8.17
N GLY A 317 -31.66 -1.40 8.07
CA GLY A 317 -32.50 -2.31 7.29
C GLY A 317 -32.06 -3.76 7.34
N GLY A 318 -32.75 -4.59 6.57
CA GLY A 318 -32.51 -6.04 6.51
C GLY A 318 -31.13 -6.44 5.99
N GLY A 319 -30.83 -7.73 6.08
CA GLY A 319 -29.55 -8.29 5.62
C GLY A 319 -28.50 -8.50 6.71
N GLN A 320 -28.88 -8.34 7.97
CA GLN A 320 -28.00 -8.49 9.14
C GLN A 320 -27.33 -9.86 9.22
N ALA A 321 -28.04 -10.93 8.88
CA ALA A 321 -27.45 -12.28 8.83
C ALA A 321 -26.30 -12.35 7.82
N THR A 322 -26.49 -11.79 6.62
CA THR A 322 -25.44 -11.73 5.59
C THR A 322 -24.21 -10.95 6.06
N ILE A 323 -24.41 -9.83 6.76
CA ILE A 323 -23.31 -9.03 7.30
C ILE A 323 -22.57 -9.82 8.37
N ALA A 324 -23.27 -10.49 9.29
CA ALA A 324 -22.69 -11.33 10.32
C ALA A 324 -21.87 -12.49 9.72
N ASP A 325 -22.39 -13.15 8.69
CA ASP A 325 -21.69 -14.21 7.96
C ASP A 325 -20.38 -13.68 7.34
N ARG A 326 -20.42 -12.56 6.63
CA ARG A 326 -19.24 -11.95 6.00
C ARG A 326 -18.18 -11.53 7.01
N LEU A 327 -18.57 -10.96 8.14
CA LEU A 327 -17.65 -10.61 9.22
C LEU A 327 -16.96 -11.86 9.76
N THR A 328 -17.73 -12.92 10.04
CA THR A 328 -17.19 -14.19 10.58
C THR A 328 -16.26 -14.88 9.57
N GLU A 329 -16.62 -14.95 8.29
CA GLU A 329 -15.79 -15.48 7.21
C GLU A 329 -14.45 -14.73 7.09
N ALA A 330 -14.44 -13.41 7.34
CA ALA A 330 -13.24 -12.59 7.36
C ALA A 330 -12.43 -12.69 8.66
N GLY A 331 -12.84 -13.54 9.60
CA GLY A 331 -12.19 -13.75 10.90
C GLY A 331 -12.40 -12.61 11.89
N LEU A 332 -13.46 -11.83 11.72
CA LEU A 332 -13.95 -10.84 12.67
C LEU A 332 -15.01 -11.44 13.58
N GLU A 333 -15.31 -10.75 14.66
CA GLU A 333 -16.26 -11.18 15.69
C GLU A 333 -17.33 -10.09 15.88
N LEU A 334 -18.59 -10.47 16.01
CA LEU A 334 -19.62 -9.54 16.47
C LEU A 334 -19.38 -9.21 17.94
N ALA A 335 -19.21 -7.93 18.27
CA ALA A 335 -19.02 -7.49 19.64
C ALA A 335 -20.26 -7.80 20.49
N GLU A 336 -20.07 -8.37 21.67
CA GLU A 336 -21.13 -8.48 22.67
C GLU A 336 -21.25 -7.15 23.41
N LEU A 337 -22.34 -6.39 23.09
CA LEU A 337 -22.56 -5.07 23.69
C LEU A 337 -22.93 -5.22 25.17
N SER A 338 -22.34 -4.37 26.01
CA SER A 338 -22.67 -4.31 27.43
C SER A 338 -24.13 -3.94 27.66
N GLU A 339 -24.72 -4.36 28.77
CA GLU A 339 -26.10 -4.03 29.09
C GLU A 339 -26.31 -2.50 29.24
N ALA A 340 -25.30 -1.79 29.72
CA ALA A 340 -25.32 -0.33 29.79
C ALA A 340 -25.41 0.31 28.39
N THR A 341 -24.68 -0.21 27.41
CA THR A 341 -24.74 0.23 26.01
C THR A 341 -26.10 -0.09 25.40
N ARG A 342 -26.60 -1.32 25.61
CA ARG A 342 -27.92 -1.74 25.13
C ARG A 342 -29.05 -0.89 25.73
N GLN A 343 -28.93 -0.50 27.01
CA GLN A 343 -29.90 0.38 27.63
C GLN A 343 -29.89 1.78 26.99
N LYS A 344 -28.72 2.39 26.77
CA LYS A 344 -28.60 3.68 26.08
C LYS A 344 -29.21 3.64 24.66
N LEU A 345 -29.02 2.50 23.95
CA LEU A 345 -29.66 2.32 22.64
C LEU A 345 -31.20 2.26 22.76
N ARG A 346 -31.74 1.53 23.77
CA ARG A 346 -33.19 1.49 24.01
C ARG A 346 -33.79 2.87 24.34
N ASP A 347 -33.01 3.72 25.00
CA ASP A 347 -33.46 5.05 25.39
C ASP A 347 -33.62 6.02 24.19
N VAL A 348 -32.94 5.75 23.07
CA VAL A 348 -32.95 6.60 21.88
C VAL A 348 -33.66 5.98 20.66
N LEU A 349 -33.79 4.64 20.63
CA LEU A 349 -34.40 3.92 19.52
C LEU A 349 -35.88 3.60 19.81
N LEU A 350 -36.65 3.35 18.77
CA LEU A 350 -38.03 2.88 18.89
C LEU A 350 -38.10 1.49 19.54
N PRO A 351 -39.19 1.14 20.24
CA PRO A 351 -39.32 -0.14 20.96
C PRO A 351 -39.14 -1.40 20.09
N GLN A 352 -39.40 -1.32 18.79
CA GLN A 352 -39.20 -2.43 17.85
C GLN A 352 -37.78 -2.57 17.36
N ALA A 353 -36.88 -1.65 17.67
CA ALA A 353 -35.47 -1.74 17.29
C ALA A 353 -34.76 -2.84 18.05
N SER A 354 -33.80 -3.51 17.40
CA SER A 354 -32.92 -4.47 18.05
C SER A 354 -31.69 -3.76 18.62
N THR A 355 -31.46 -3.92 19.91
CA THR A 355 -30.24 -3.40 20.57
C THR A 355 -29.17 -4.48 20.79
N VAL A 356 -29.38 -5.66 20.22
CA VAL A 356 -28.38 -6.74 20.14
C VAL A 356 -27.59 -6.52 18.84
N ASN A 357 -26.30 -6.78 18.88
CA ASN A 357 -25.42 -6.64 17.70
C ASN A 357 -25.63 -7.79 16.70
N PRO A 358 -25.97 -7.52 15.43
CA PRO A 358 -26.17 -6.22 14.77
C PRO A 358 -27.34 -5.41 15.32
N VAL A 359 -27.08 -4.12 15.62
CA VAL A 359 -28.11 -3.17 16.05
C VAL A 359 -28.97 -2.81 14.85
N ASP A 360 -30.30 -3.11 14.92
CA ASP A 360 -31.25 -2.72 13.88
C ASP A 360 -32.05 -1.52 14.37
N VAL A 361 -31.94 -0.39 13.70
CA VAL A 361 -32.65 0.84 14.10
C VAL A 361 -34.15 0.82 13.75
N ALA A 362 -34.62 -0.14 12.94
CA ALA A 362 -36.04 -0.46 12.67
C ALA A 362 -36.91 0.76 12.40
N GLY A 363 -36.49 1.63 11.46
CA GLY A 363 -37.25 2.85 11.09
C GLY A 363 -37.13 4.02 12.08
N SER A 364 -36.34 3.87 13.16
CA SER A 364 -36.10 4.99 14.10
C SER A 364 -35.47 6.21 13.45
N THR A 365 -34.80 6.02 12.31
CA THR A 365 -34.06 7.03 11.55
C THR A 365 -34.82 7.66 10.41
N ASP A 366 -36.05 7.18 10.08
CA ASP A 366 -36.82 7.63 8.92
C ASP A 366 -37.17 9.12 8.99
N ALA A 367 -37.45 9.63 10.19
CA ALA A 367 -37.72 11.03 10.45
C ALA A 367 -36.52 11.81 11.01
N ASN A 368 -35.46 11.12 11.43
CA ASN A 368 -34.28 11.73 12.00
C ASN A 368 -33.01 10.89 11.69
N PRO A 369 -32.45 10.99 10.48
CA PRO A 369 -31.25 10.21 10.10
C PRO A 369 -30.01 10.56 10.91
N SER A 370 -29.93 11.70 11.60
CA SER A 370 -28.81 12.03 12.50
C SER A 370 -28.69 11.06 13.68
N LEU A 371 -29.76 10.33 14.02
CA LEU A 371 -29.76 9.33 15.09
C LEU A 371 -28.75 8.19 14.85
N LEU A 372 -28.39 7.91 13.58
CA LEU A 372 -27.34 6.94 13.26
C LEU A 372 -25.99 7.33 13.87
N ALA A 373 -25.65 8.61 13.85
CA ALA A 373 -24.43 9.11 14.50
C ALA A 373 -24.46 8.92 16.02
N THR A 374 -25.63 9.17 16.65
CA THR A 374 -25.83 8.92 18.10
C THR A 374 -25.65 7.43 18.43
N CYS A 375 -26.19 6.52 17.61
CA CYS A 375 -26.00 5.09 17.80
C CYS A 375 -24.51 4.69 17.65
N MET A 376 -23.79 5.27 16.67
CA MET A 376 -22.36 5.04 16.52
C MET A 376 -21.57 5.52 17.74
N GLU A 377 -21.90 6.67 18.29
CA GLU A 377 -21.25 7.21 19.50
C GLU A 377 -21.48 6.28 20.71
N ILE A 378 -22.72 5.83 20.91
CA ILE A 378 -23.09 4.92 22.01
C ILE A 378 -22.28 3.62 21.92
N VAL A 379 -22.21 2.96 20.76
CA VAL A 379 -21.48 1.70 20.63
C VAL A 379 -19.96 1.90 20.60
N ALA A 380 -19.47 3.03 20.09
CA ALA A 380 -18.05 3.36 20.11
C ALA A 380 -17.52 3.56 21.55
N ALA A 381 -18.36 3.94 22.49
CA ALA A 381 -18.01 4.08 23.91
C ALA A 381 -17.92 2.73 24.66
N ASP A 382 -18.40 1.61 24.09
CA ASP A 382 -18.38 0.30 24.75
C ASP A 382 -16.98 -0.34 24.65
N ASP A 383 -16.41 -0.76 25.78
CA ASP A 383 -15.07 -1.38 25.84
C ASP A 383 -15.00 -2.76 25.15
N ASN A 384 -16.16 -3.40 24.91
CA ASN A 384 -16.24 -4.65 24.16
C ASN A 384 -16.14 -4.44 22.64
N VAL A 385 -16.16 -3.20 22.15
CA VAL A 385 -16.13 -2.86 20.74
C VAL A 385 -14.73 -2.41 20.33
N ASP A 386 -14.18 -3.00 19.29
CA ASP A 386 -12.88 -2.61 18.70
C ASP A 386 -13.02 -1.75 17.45
N SER A 387 -14.15 -1.87 16.73
CA SER A 387 -14.49 -1.07 15.55
C SER A 387 -16.00 -0.93 15.36
N VAL A 388 -16.44 0.12 14.68
CA VAL A 388 -17.87 0.40 14.40
C VAL A 388 -18.10 0.34 12.89
N PHE A 389 -19.13 -0.38 12.48
CA PHE A 389 -19.55 -0.54 11.09
C PHE A 389 -20.98 -0.04 10.89
N LEU A 390 -21.13 1.07 10.18
CA LEU A 390 -22.44 1.58 9.76
C LEU A 390 -22.79 1.00 8.39
N VAL A 391 -23.96 0.39 8.28
CA VAL A 391 -24.44 -0.27 7.06
C VAL A 391 -25.84 0.21 6.72
N GLY A 392 -26.04 0.72 5.50
CA GLY A 392 -27.39 1.01 5.04
C GLY A 392 -27.49 2.15 4.03
N MET A 393 -28.44 3.05 4.27
CA MET A 393 -28.82 4.09 3.32
C MET A 393 -28.41 5.51 3.74
N PHE A 394 -27.55 5.67 4.75
CA PHE A 394 -27.12 7.00 5.17
C PHE A 394 -26.64 7.84 3.98
N GLY A 395 -27.06 9.08 3.91
CA GLY A 395 -26.87 9.97 2.76
C GLY A 395 -28.00 9.88 1.72
N GLY A 396 -28.90 8.92 1.84
CA GLY A 396 -30.00 8.70 0.92
C GLY A 396 -31.42 9.01 1.46
N TYR A 397 -31.53 9.36 2.72
CA TYR A 397 -32.84 9.66 3.34
C TYR A 397 -33.53 10.85 2.69
N SER A 398 -32.79 11.93 2.41
CA SER A 398 -33.31 13.10 1.70
C SER A 398 -33.73 12.80 0.26
N ILE A 399 -33.10 11.80 -0.36
CA ILE A 399 -33.42 11.37 -1.74
C ILE A 399 -34.64 10.44 -1.77
N ARG A 400 -34.67 9.50 -0.80
CA ARG A 400 -35.66 8.41 -0.79
C ARG A 400 -36.98 8.84 -0.18
N PHE A 401 -36.96 9.64 0.90
CA PHE A 401 -38.15 9.97 1.67
C PHE A 401 -38.59 11.43 1.46
N ALA A 402 -37.76 12.41 1.87
CA ALA A 402 -38.12 13.82 1.74
C ALA A 402 -36.88 14.72 1.75
N GLU A 403 -36.79 15.69 0.85
CA GLU A 403 -35.69 16.65 0.77
C GLU A 403 -35.45 17.41 2.09
N SER A 404 -36.50 17.62 2.89
CA SER A 404 -36.42 18.26 4.21
C SER A 404 -35.50 17.54 5.19
N LEU A 405 -35.18 16.23 4.98
CA LEU A 405 -34.29 15.44 5.80
C LEU A 405 -32.78 15.73 5.53
N LEU A 406 -32.46 16.49 4.47
CA LEU A 406 -31.08 16.82 4.15
C LEU A 406 -30.36 17.51 5.31
N GLY A 407 -31.05 18.41 6.02
CA GLY A 407 -30.46 19.08 7.19
C GLY A 407 -30.10 18.11 8.32
N ASP A 408 -30.92 17.09 8.53
CA ASP A 408 -30.68 16.07 9.55
C ASP A 408 -29.57 15.13 9.13
N GLU A 409 -29.52 14.73 7.86
CA GLU A 409 -28.39 13.94 7.32
C GLU A 409 -27.05 14.69 7.45
N MET A 410 -27.06 16.00 7.14
CA MET A 410 -25.83 16.82 7.29
C MET A 410 -25.40 16.94 8.75
N ARG A 411 -26.34 17.10 9.71
CA ARG A 411 -26.01 17.07 11.14
C ARG A 411 -25.44 15.71 11.57
N GLY A 412 -26.01 14.61 11.07
CA GLY A 412 -25.49 13.27 11.27
C GLY A 412 -24.07 13.12 10.74
N ALA A 413 -23.80 13.62 9.54
CA ALA A 413 -22.47 13.59 8.93
C ALA A 413 -21.44 14.37 9.78
N GLU A 414 -21.79 15.59 10.23
CA GLU A 414 -20.89 16.36 11.12
C GLU A 414 -20.61 15.63 12.44
N ALA A 415 -21.65 15.05 13.07
CA ALA A 415 -21.48 14.27 14.29
C ALA A 415 -20.58 13.03 14.09
N MET A 416 -20.69 12.33 12.95
CA MET A 416 -19.80 11.22 12.62
C MET A 416 -18.36 11.69 12.41
N VAL A 417 -18.15 12.86 11.79
CA VAL A 417 -16.82 13.47 11.63
C VAL A 417 -16.23 13.80 13.01
N ASP A 418 -17.00 14.41 13.89
CA ASP A 418 -16.54 14.74 15.23
C ASP A 418 -16.23 13.47 16.05
N LEU A 419 -17.07 12.45 15.97
CA LEU A 419 -16.85 11.15 16.58
C LEU A 419 -15.54 10.51 16.05
N SER A 420 -15.28 10.57 14.74
CA SER A 420 -14.06 10.00 14.16
C SER A 420 -12.77 10.63 14.68
N ARG A 421 -12.84 11.89 15.12
CA ARG A 421 -11.73 12.62 15.76
C ARG A 421 -11.59 12.34 17.25
N ALA A 422 -12.72 12.08 17.90
CA ALA A 422 -12.79 11.87 19.34
C ALA A 422 -12.47 10.41 19.74
N THR A 423 -12.83 9.43 18.91
CA THR A 423 -12.64 8.02 19.21
C THR A 423 -11.29 7.50 18.70
N THR A 424 -10.73 6.49 19.39
CA THR A 424 -9.57 5.73 18.91
C THR A 424 -9.97 4.48 18.10
N LYS A 425 -11.28 4.24 17.93
CA LYS A 425 -11.81 3.09 17.21
C LYS A 425 -12.08 3.47 15.77
N PRO A 426 -11.75 2.63 14.79
CA PRO A 426 -12.08 2.91 13.39
C PRO A 426 -13.59 2.88 13.17
N LEU A 427 -14.06 3.87 12.41
CA LEU A 427 -15.43 3.96 11.94
C LEU A 427 -15.46 3.65 10.44
N VAL A 428 -16.13 2.59 10.04
CA VAL A 428 -16.29 2.19 8.64
C VAL A 428 -17.73 2.40 8.23
N VAL A 429 -17.94 3.03 7.08
CA VAL A 429 -19.27 3.35 6.56
C VAL A 429 -19.47 2.70 5.21
N TYR A 430 -20.51 1.88 5.11
CA TYR A 430 -21.07 1.43 3.84
C TYR A 430 -22.38 2.15 3.59
N SER A 431 -22.56 2.69 2.38
CA SER A 431 -23.84 3.25 1.98
C SER A 431 -24.22 2.82 0.56
N LEU A 432 -25.50 2.44 0.40
CA LEU A 432 -26.13 2.18 -0.89
C LEU A 432 -26.03 3.38 -1.85
N TYR A 433 -25.91 4.59 -1.30
CA TYR A 433 -25.88 5.86 -2.04
C TYR A 433 -24.45 6.34 -2.38
N THR A 434 -23.42 5.57 -2.02
CA THR A 434 -22.01 5.91 -2.34
C THR A 434 -21.80 6.23 -3.83
N PRO A 435 -22.38 5.52 -4.82
CA PRO A 435 -22.16 5.83 -6.23
C PRO A 435 -22.63 7.20 -6.68
N ILE A 436 -23.67 7.76 -6.04
CA ILE A 436 -24.23 9.07 -6.41
C ILE A 436 -23.71 10.23 -5.57
N LYS A 437 -22.90 9.94 -4.55
CA LYS A 437 -22.14 10.92 -3.74
C LYS A 437 -23.02 12.10 -3.22
N PRO A 438 -24.11 11.84 -2.48
CA PRO A 438 -24.94 12.89 -1.92
C PRO A 438 -24.17 13.77 -0.94
N PRO A 439 -24.69 14.98 -0.58
CA PRO A 439 -23.96 15.96 0.23
C PRO A 439 -23.42 15.41 1.55
N ALA A 440 -24.19 14.63 2.29
CA ALA A 440 -23.76 14.05 3.56
C ALA A 440 -22.56 13.09 3.39
N LEU A 441 -22.59 12.24 2.36
CA LEU A 441 -21.46 11.33 2.08
C LEU A 441 -20.23 12.10 1.58
N ARG A 442 -20.40 13.13 0.74
CA ARG A 442 -19.27 14.01 0.36
C ARG A 442 -18.64 14.65 1.57
N ARG A 443 -19.43 15.11 2.53
CA ARG A 443 -18.91 15.72 3.76
C ARG A 443 -18.07 14.76 4.60
N LEU A 444 -18.52 13.51 4.78
CA LEU A 444 -17.73 12.47 5.46
C LEU A 444 -16.41 12.25 4.75
N HIS A 445 -16.47 12.13 3.43
CA HIS A 445 -15.31 11.90 2.58
C HIS A 445 -14.28 13.04 2.66
N GLU A 446 -14.71 14.30 2.53
CA GLU A 446 -13.86 15.49 2.65
C GLU A 446 -13.18 15.60 4.03
N ALA A 447 -13.80 15.03 5.05
CA ALA A 447 -13.24 14.94 6.40
C ALA A 447 -12.24 13.78 6.58
N GLY A 448 -12.02 12.95 5.55
CA GLY A 448 -11.12 11.80 5.60
C GLY A 448 -11.75 10.53 6.19
N LEU A 449 -13.09 10.48 6.28
CA LEU A 449 -13.80 9.26 6.66
C LEU A 449 -14.15 8.49 5.38
N PRO A 450 -13.54 7.33 5.11
CA PRO A 450 -13.79 6.58 3.89
C PRO A 450 -15.19 5.95 3.89
N ILE A 451 -15.81 5.93 2.72
CA ILE A 451 -17.14 5.38 2.51
C ILE A 451 -17.07 4.37 1.37
N TYR A 452 -17.60 3.19 1.62
CA TYR A 452 -17.51 2.08 0.67
C TYR A 452 -18.86 1.81 0.00
N ALA A 453 -18.80 1.40 -1.27
CA ALA A 453 -19.95 0.99 -2.07
C ALA A 453 -20.19 -0.54 -2.02
N SER A 454 -19.33 -1.31 -1.35
CA SER A 454 -19.40 -2.76 -1.20
C SER A 454 -19.27 -3.15 0.27
N ILE A 455 -20.13 -4.06 0.71
CA ILE A 455 -20.05 -4.68 2.04
C ILE A 455 -18.77 -5.49 2.15
N GLU A 456 -18.42 -6.23 1.11
CA GLU A 456 -17.22 -7.07 1.06
C GLU A 456 -15.95 -6.24 1.25
N HIS A 457 -15.82 -5.11 0.54
CA HIS A 457 -14.70 -4.19 0.73
C HIS A 457 -14.66 -3.62 2.16
N SER A 458 -15.83 -3.21 2.70
CA SER A 458 -15.92 -2.71 4.09
C SER A 458 -15.46 -3.74 5.10
N VAL A 459 -15.91 -4.98 4.95
CA VAL A 459 -15.52 -6.12 5.81
C VAL A 459 -14.03 -6.41 5.68
N ARG A 460 -13.47 -6.40 4.46
CA ARG A 460 -12.04 -6.61 4.24
C ARG A 460 -11.20 -5.50 4.89
N VAL A 461 -11.67 -4.26 4.84
CA VAL A 461 -11.03 -3.12 5.52
C VAL A 461 -11.04 -3.31 7.03
N LEU A 462 -12.19 -3.66 7.61
CA LEU A 462 -12.30 -3.96 9.06
C LEU A 462 -11.34 -5.08 9.48
N ALA A 463 -11.26 -6.15 8.69
CA ALA A 463 -10.34 -7.26 8.94
C ALA A 463 -8.88 -6.79 8.90
N ALA A 464 -8.48 -6.00 7.89
CA ALA A 464 -7.13 -5.47 7.78
C ALA A 464 -6.75 -4.55 8.95
N LEU A 465 -7.68 -3.71 9.42
CA LEU A 465 -7.48 -2.85 10.59
C LEU A 465 -7.28 -3.67 11.88
N GLY A 466 -8.09 -4.73 12.07
CA GLY A 466 -7.96 -5.65 13.20
C GLY A 466 -6.65 -6.47 13.15
N GLU A 467 -6.31 -7.05 11.99
CA GLU A 467 -5.06 -7.78 11.75
C GLU A 467 -3.85 -6.91 12.08
N ARG A 468 -3.84 -5.65 11.60
CA ARG A 468 -2.77 -4.70 11.87
C ARG A 468 -2.65 -4.37 13.36
N GLY A 469 -3.77 -4.13 14.04
CA GLY A 469 -3.77 -3.85 15.47
C GLY A 469 -3.19 -5.00 16.30
N GLN A 470 -3.59 -6.23 15.99
CA GLN A 470 -3.07 -7.43 16.64
C GLN A 470 -1.57 -7.62 16.37
N TYR A 471 -1.12 -7.43 15.12
CA TYR A 471 0.30 -7.50 14.76
C TYR A 471 1.14 -6.50 15.56
N LEU A 472 0.72 -5.24 15.62
CA LEU A 472 1.46 -4.21 16.37
C LEU A 472 1.51 -4.49 17.87
N ALA A 473 0.42 -5.01 18.45
CA ALA A 473 0.40 -5.45 19.84
C ALA A 473 1.36 -6.64 20.10
N GLN A 474 1.49 -7.55 19.13
CA GLN A 474 2.45 -8.63 19.20
C GLN A 474 3.90 -8.13 19.12
N VAL A 475 4.20 -7.21 18.18
CA VAL A 475 5.54 -6.59 18.06
C VAL A 475 5.94 -5.88 19.36
N GLU A 476 5.02 -5.12 19.96
CA GLU A 476 5.26 -4.43 21.24
C GLU A 476 5.54 -5.43 22.37
N ARG A 477 4.79 -6.53 22.45
CA ARG A 477 5.01 -7.59 23.44
C ARG A 477 6.39 -8.23 23.27
N GLN A 478 6.73 -8.64 22.04
CA GLN A 478 8.03 -9.26 21.73
C GLN A 478 9.21 -8.33 22.01
N SER A 479 9.07 -7.01 21.80
CA SER A 479 10.11 -6.05 22.13
C SER A 479 10.35 -5.94 23.63
N ARG A 480 9.30 -6.10 24.46
CA ARG A 480 9.41 -6.13 25.93
C ARG A 480 10.02 -7.44 26.44
N GLU A 481 9.70 -8.56 25.79
CA GLU A 481 10.21 -9.89 26.17
C GLU A 481 11.68 -10.11 25.79
N ARG A 482 12.19 -9.40 24.77
CA ARG A 482 13.61 -9.46 24.34
C ARG A 482 14.61 -8.87 25.34
N THR A 483 14.18 -8.31 26.44
CA THR A 483 15.05 -7.84 27.54
C THR A 483 15.41 -8.92 28.55
N VAL A 484 15.08 -10.19 28.30
CA VAL A 484 15.56 -11.31 29.12
C VAL A 484 17.04 -11.50 28.83
N GLU A 485 17.90 -11.21 29.83
CA GLU A 485 19.32 -11.52 29.72
C GLU A 485 19.50 -13.02 29.50
N PRO A 486 20.36 -13.40 28.52
CA PRO A 486 20.63 -14.82 28.31
C PRO A 486 21.17 -15.41 29.60
N LEU A 487 20.61 -16.53 30.06
CA LEU A 487 21.12 -17.22 31.22
C LEU A 487 22.60 -17.58 30.99
N PRO A 488 23.53 -17.11 31.86
CA PRO A 488 24.98 -17.28 31.62
C PRO A 488 25.40 -18.72 31.37
N GLU A 489 24.73 -19.66 32.05
CA GLU A 489 24.98 -21.10 31.91
C GLU A 489 24.62 -21.65 30.53
N LEU A 490 23.54 -21.16 29.91
CA LEU A 490 23.15 -21.56 28.55
C LEU A 490 24.09 -20.98 27.51
N THR A 491 24.56 -19.75 27.71
CA THR A 491 25.57 -19.14 26.86
C THR A 491 26.89 -19.92 26.91
N ALA A 492 27.27 -20.42 28.07
CA ALA A 492 28.48 -21.28 28.24
C ALA A 492 28.31 -22.61 27.49
N LEU A 493 27.13 -23.24 27.57
CA LEU A 493 26.82 -24.49 26.87
C LEU A 493 26.92 -24.34 25.34
N PHE A 494 26.37 -23.28 24.78
CA PHE A 494 26.50 -23.00 23.34
C PHE A 494 27.94 -22.76 22.93
N ARG A 495 28.73 -22.01 23.70
CA ARG A 495 30.13 -21.76 23.44
C ARG A 495 30.95 -23.06 23.47
N GLN A 496 30.64 -23.96 24.42
CA GLN A 496 31.31 -25.25 24.52
C GLN A 496 31.01 -26.11 23.29
N ALA A 497 29.74 -26.28 22.91
CA ALA A 497 29.35 -27.04 21.73
C ALA A 497 30.03 -26.50 20.46
N GLN A 498 30.06 -25.17 20.31
CA GLN A 498 30.71 -24.49 19.18
C GLN A 498 32.25 -24.73 19.16
N SER A 499 32.89 -24.68 20.33
CA SER A 499 34.35 -24.93 20.44
C SER A 499 34.69 -26.37 20.14
N GLU A 500 33.80 -27.32 20.45
CA GLU A 500 33.92 -28.74 20.17
C GLU A 500 33.49 -29.11 18.74
N GLY A 501 33.00 -28.16 17.95
CA GLY A 501 32.56 -28.36 16.56
C GLY A 501 31.39 -29.34 16.42
N ARG A 502 30.50 -29.40 17.42
CA ARG A 502 29.36 -30.30 17.47
C ARG A 502 28.03 -29.58 17.73
N ASP A 503 26.95 -30.26 17.42
CA ASP A 503 25.59 -29.85 17.84
C ASP A 503 25.39 -30.12 19.34
N LEU A 504 24.31 -29.55 19.91
CA LEU A 504 23.88 -29.85 21.27
C LEU A 504 23.47 -31.31 21.38
N PHE A 505 23.89 -31.98 22.45
CA PHE A 505 23.33 -33.28 22.78
C PHE A 505 21.86 -33.18 23.21
N GLU A 506 21.09 -34.25 23.07
CA GLU A 506 19.66 -34.27 23.39
C GLU A 506 19.36 -33.79 24.82
N TYR A 507 20.16 -34.20 25.81
CA TYR A 507 19.98 -33.78 27.19
C TYR A 507 20.31 -32.30 27.42
N GLU A 508 21.25 -31.74 26.65
CA GLU A 508 21.60 -30.32 26.66
C GLU A 508 20.44 -29.49 26.07
N ALA A 509 19.90 -29.94 24.93
CA ALA A 509 18.73 -29.31 24.30
C ALA A 509 17.49 -29.38 25.21
N LYS A 510 17.22 -30.52 25.84
CA LYS A 510 16.13 -30.68 26.80
C LYS A 510 16.29 -29.79 28.05
N ARG A 511 17.50 -29.61 28.54
CA ARG A 511 17.79 -28.68 29.63
C ARG A 511 17.48 -27.25 29.22
N LEU A 512 17.91 -26.83 28.04
CA LEU A 512 17.66 -25.52 27.47
C LEU A 512 16.15 -25.23 27.35
N LEU A 513 15.39 -26.16 26.78
CA LEU A 513 13.93 -26.03 26.66
C LEU A 513 13.26 -25.89 28.04
N ARG A 514 13.64 -26.76 29.01
CA ARG A 514 13.07 -26.72 30.38
C ARG A 514 13.34 -25.39 31.09
N GLU A 515 14.55 -24.81 30.93
CA GLU A 515 14.91 -23.53 31.56
C GLU A 515 14.19 -22.33 30.91
N HIS A 516 13.66 -22.51 29.70
CA HIS A 516 12.80 -21.53 29.01
C HIS A 516 11.30 -21.82 29.16
N GLY A 517 10.92 -22.77 30.02
CA GLY A 517 9.51 -23.06 30.29
C GLY A 517 8.79 -23.86 29.20
N ILE A 518 9.53 -24.58 28.36
CA ILE A 518 9.02 -25.45 27.29
C ILE A 518 9.13 -26.91 27.70
#